data_b71cbf644fd7908e17117b133f1a1695
#
_entry.id   b71cbf644fd7908e17117b133f1a1695
#
_cell.length_a   1.000
_cell.length_b   1.000
_cell.length_c   1.000
_cell.angle_alpha   90.00
_cell.angle_beta   90.00
_cell.angle_gamma   90.00
#
_symmetry.space_group_name_H-M   'P 1'
#
loop_
_entity.id
_entity.type
_entity.pdbx_description
1 polymer ?
#
loop_
_entity_poly.entity_id
_entity_poly.type
_entity_poly.pdbx_seq_one_letter_code
_entity_poly.pdbx_strand_id
1 'polypeptide(L)'
;MTRAGQLSAARKALSRGDLSTTGQVAAALVAADAEDAEGHFLLGIAASSAGRIQAGIQHVGRAVSLEPRGEYQAHLARLFTLVRRDGDAAATLRQAEQARPADALSRDTMGCVYARLGDHAAALAHFEAAVALEPANTQFRYNLATTLNFLGRSAEAEQALEALIAHAPGHARAHQLLSSLRKQTPQDNHVARLSRARAQARDGHDRLLLGYALAKELEDVGRPGEALERLCTVNAEHRRTLPYTFARDAAVFDAIEEHWLSAPLAAATPAPTEAPIFIIGMPRTGTTLVDRILSSHPDVESAGELQAMPLAVKKAAGTDSRTVLDPETVTAAAPCDMGAIGRDYLRHAHHHRRDLARRFIDKFPGNFHYAGVIAAALPNAPIVCLRRNPMDTVLSNFRNLFAVTSRYYDYSYDLLDIAATYVRFDRLMAGWREALPGRVLDVRYEDLVADQEGQTRRLLAHCGLDWSDQCLDFHINQAPVSTPSAAQVRRPIYNDSVARWKQHADVLAPVAQFFADAGIAID
;
A
#
# COMPACT_ATOMS: atom_id res chain seq x y z
N MET A 1 3.03 -37.82 27.07
CA MET A 1 3.31 -37.92 25.60
C MET A 1 4.82 -37.75 25.41
N THR A 2 5.41 -38.49 24.47
CA THR A 2 6.83 -38.29 24.10
C THR A 2 6.98 -36.94 23.37
N ARG A 3 8.19 -36.34 23.38
CA ARG A 3 8.51 -35.11 22.64
C ARG A 3 8.04 -35.19 21.17
N ALA A 4 8.34 -36.30 20.48
CA ALA A 4 7.92 -36.53 19.10
C ALA A 4 6.38 -36.47 18.92
N GLY A 5 5.63 -37.06 19.86
CA GLY A 5 4.18 -37.03 19.87
C GLY A 5 3.62 -35.61 20.10
N GLN A 6 4.24 -34.82 20.98
CA GLN A 6 3.87 -33.42 21.21
C GLN A 6 4.15 -32.55 19.99
N LEU A 7 5.30 -32.69 19.33
CA LEU A 7 5.65 -31.99 18.11
C LEU A 7 4.65 -32.29 16.96
N SER A 8 4.36 -33.59 16.76
CA SER A 8 3.37 -33.99 15.74
C SER A 8 2.00 -33.40 16.03
N ALA A 9 1.55 -33.39 17.28
CA ALA A 9 0.29 -32.77 17.68
C ALA A 9 0.27 -31.25 17.43
N ALA A 10 1.36 -30.55 17.79
CA ALA A 10 1.48 -29.11 17.59
C ALA A 10 1.52 -28.71 16.10
N ARG A 11 2.27 -29.45 15.27
CA ARG A 11 2.31 -29.25 13.81
C ARG A 11 0.95 -29.50 13.17
N LYS A 12 0.22 -30.55 13.61
CA LYS A 12 -1.12 -30.85 13.15
C LYS A 12 -2.14 -29.80 13.61
N ALA A 13 -2.01 -29.26 14.81
CA ALA A 13 -2.82 -28.15 15.29
C ALA A 13 -2.57 -26.89 14.44
N LEU A 14 -1.30 -26.56 14.19
CA LEU A 14 -0.90 -25.44 13.34
C LEU A 14 -1.49 -25.55 11.92
N SER A 15 -1.40 -26.72 11.29
CA SER A 15 -1.95 -26.94 9.93
C SER A 15 -3.47 -26.81 9.86
N ARG A 16 -4.18 -26.93 10.98
CA ARG A 16 -5.63 -26.72 11.11
C ARG A 16 -6.02 -25.31 11.54
N GLY A 17 -5.02 -24.43 11.78
CA GLY A 17 -5.23 -23.09 12.31
C GLY A 17 -5.58 -23.03 13.79
N ASP A 18 -5.42 -24.13 14.53
CA ASP A 18 -5.63 -24.16 15.98
C ASP A 18 -4.37 -23.61 16.71
N LEU A 19 -4.30 -22.28 16.72
CA LEU A 19 -3.17 -21.55 17.31
C LEU A 19 -3.13 -21.67 18.83
N SER A 20 -4.27 -21.90 19.48
CA SER A 20 -4.34 -22.09 20.95
C SER A 20 -3.62 -23.38 21.35
N THR A 21 -4.02 -24.49 20.75
CA THR A 21 -3.36 -25.80 21.01
C THR A 21 -1.89 -25.77 20.60
N THR A 22 -1.57 -25.16 19.45
CA THR A 22 -0.17 -25.00 18.99
C THR A 22 0.66 -24.28 20.05
N GLY A 23 0.18 -23.14 20.55
CA GLY A 23 0.89 -22.34 21.55
C GLY A 23 1.05 -23.05 22.90
N GLN A 24 0.00 -23.74 23.37
CA GLN A 24 0.06 -24.49 24.64
C GLN A 24 1.08 -25.64 24.58
N VAL A 25 1.05 -26.44 23.52
CA VAL A 25 1.99 -27.56 23.37
C VAL A 25 3.42 -27.04 23.17
N ALA A 26 3.60 -26.00 22.37
CA ALA A 26 4.91 -25.38 22.16
C ALA A 26 5.49 -24.78 23.45
N ALA A 27 4.66 -24.13 24.28
CA ALA A 27 5.08 -23.61 25.57
C ALA A 27 5.52 -24.72 26.51
N ALA A 28 4.82 -25.86 26.52
CA ALA A 28 5.21 -27.02 27.33
C ALA A 28 6.55 -27.64 26.86
N LEU A 29 6.80 -27.67 25.53
CA LEU A 29 8.09 -28.12 24.98
C LEU A 29 9.25 -27.22 25.42
N VAL A 30 9.09 -25.89 25.29
CA VAL A 30 10.10 -24.90 25.69
C VAL A 30 10.30 -24.89 27.21
N ALA A 31 9.26 -25.15 28.00
CA ALA A 31 9.38 -25.27 29.45
C ALA A 31 10.13 -26.55 29.88
N ALA A 32 10.02 -27.64 29.12
CA ALA A 32 10.74 -28.90 29.39
C ALA A 32 12.19 -28.82 28.89
N ASP A 33 12.45 -28.12 27.80
CA ASP A 33 13.77 -27.88 27.22
C ASP A 33 13.84 -26.48 26.61
N ALA A 34 14.56 -25.59 27.26
CA ALA A 34 14.76 -24.21 26.81
C ALA A 34 15.58 -24.08 25.51
N GLU A 35 16.15 -25.18 25.01
CA GLU A 35 16.89 -25.26 23.75
C GLU A 35 16.11 -26.03 22.66
N ASP A 36 14.84 -26.35 22.89
CA ASP A 36 13.99 -26.95 21.86
C ASP A 36 13.68 -25.93 20.72
N ALA A 37 14.48 -25.98 19.65
CA ALA A 37 14.34 -25.08 18.50
C ALA A 37 12.95 -25.13 17.86
N GLU A 38 12.38 -26.33 17.70
CA GLU A 38 11.04 -26.52 17.13
C GLU A 38 9.95 -25.96 18.05
N GLY A 39 10.08 -26.17 19.37
CA GLY A 39 9.19 -25.59 20.39
C GLY A 39 9.19 -24.06 20.30
N HIS A 40 10.36 -23.43 20.23
CA HIS A 40 10.49 -21.99 20.04
C HIS A 40 9.87 -21.54 18.72
N PHE A 41 10.11 -22.22 17.62
CA PHE A 41 9.52 -21.87 16.32
C PHE A 41 7.98 -21.87 16.39
N LEU A 42 7.37 -22.95 16.86
CA LEU A 42 5.92 -23.09 16.97
C LEU A 42 5.30 -22.05 17.93
N LEU A 43 5.97 -21.78 19.06
CA LEU A 43 5.53 -20.77 20.01
C LEU A 43 5.59 -19.35 19.39
N GLY A 44 6.62 -19.08 18.61
CA GLY A 44 6.77 -17.81 17.88
C GLY A 44 5.70 -17.61 16.81
N ILE A 45 5.35 -18.67 16.06
CA ILE A 45 4.23 -18.63 15.08
C ILE A 45 2.90 -18.37 15.80
N ALA A 46 2.61 -19.10 16.87
CA ALA A 46 1.37 -18.90 17.64
C ALA A 46 1.29 -17.49 18.25
N ALA A 47 2.39 -16.97 18.79
CA ALA A 47 2.45 -15.61 19.33
C ALA A 47 2.20 -14.56 18.27
N SER A 48 2.86 -14.66 17.10
CA SER A 48 2.72 -13.70 16.00
C SER A 48 1.31 -13.70 15.42
N SER A 49 0.71 -14.87 15.27
CA SER A 49 -0.68 -15.01 14.79
C SER A 49 -1.71 -14.44 15.77
N ALA A 50 -1.36 -14.40 17.07
CA ALA A 50 -2.15 -13.72 18.11
C ALA A 50 -1.86 -12.20 18.19
N GLY A 51 -1.15 -11.61 17.21
CA GLY A 51 -0.80 -10.19 17.16
C GLY A 51 0.41 -9.79 18.03
N ARG A 52 1.02 -10.73 18.75
CA ARG A 52 2.20 -10.49 19.60
C ARG A 52 3.49 -10.64 18.76
N ILE A 53 3.66 -9.74 17.78
CA ILE A 53 4.72 -9.87 16.76
C ILE A 53 6.13 -9.84 17.38
N GLN A 54 6.38 -8.98 18.38
CA GLN A 54 7.70 -8.91 19.03
C GLN A 54 8.05 -10.22 19.75
N ALA A 55 7.11 -10.83 20.47
CA ALA A 55 7.31 -12.14 21.07
C ALA A 55 7.55 -13.22 19.98
N GLY A 56 6.82 -13.11 18.84
CA GLY A 56 7.06 -13.95 17.68
C GLY A 56 8.50 -13.85 17.17
N ILE A 57 9.01 -12.63 16.99
CA ILE A 57 10.40 -12.38 16.56
C ILE A 57 11.41 -12.97 17.56
N GLN A 58 11.19 -12.79 18.85
CA GLN A 58 12.08 -13.34 19.89
C GLN A 58 12.16 -14.87 19.82
N HIS A 59 11.01 -15.53 19.79
CA HIS A 59 10.95 -16.99 19.77
C HIS A 59 11.45 -17.58 18.45
N VAL A 60 11.02 -17.08 17.29
CA VAL A 60 11.52 -17.58 15.99
C VAL A 60 13.02 -17.25 15.84
N GLY A 61 13.48 -16.09 16.32
CA GLY A 61 14.89 -15.73 16.35
C GLY A 61 15.71 -16.71 17.23
N ARG A 62 15.17 -17.12 18.39
CA ARG A 62 15.81 -18.16 19.21
C ARG A 62 15.88 -19.49 18.47
N ALA A 63 14.80 -19.90 17.79
CA ALA A 63 14.80 -21.12 16.99
C ALA A 63 15.89 -21.09 15.90
N VAL A 64 16.03 -19.97 15.18
CA VAL A 64 17.09 -19.76 14.16
C VAL A 64 18.49 -19.85 14.79
N SER A 65 18.69 -19.30 16.00
CA SER A 65 19.98 -19.33 16.67
C SER A 65 20.37 -20.73 17.17
N LEU A 66 19.39 -21.56 17.53
CA LEU A 66 19.59 -22.94 17.96
C LEU A 66 19.79 -23.88 16.76
N GLU A 67 18.97 -23.69 15.72
CA GLU A 67 19.00 -24.52 14.53
C GLU A 67 18.64 -23.66 13.29
N PRO A 68 19.61 -23.28 12.43
CA PRO A 68 19.39 -22.37 11.30
C PRO A 68 18.70 -23.07 10.11
N ARG A 69 17.44 -23.48 10.29
CA ARG A 69 16.62 -24.06 9.22
C ARG A 69 16.04 -22.97 8.31
N GLY A 70 15.96 -23.25 7.01
CA GLY A 70 15.37 -22.33 6.01
C GLY A 70 13.92 -21.97 6.31
N GLU A 71 13.11 -22.88 6.84
CA GLU A 71 11.75 -22.62 7.31
C GLU A 71 11.72 -21.53 8.39
N TYR A 72 12.55 -21.67 9.43
CA TYR A 72 12.60 -20.70 10.53
C TYR A 72 13.06 -19.33 10.04
N GLN A 73 14.08 -19.31 9.18
CA GLN A 73 14.61 -18.08 8.59
C GLN A 73 13.58 -17.37 7.69
N ALA A 74 12.83 -18.11 6.86
CA ALA A 74 11.76 -17.55 6.04
C ALA A 74 10.67 -16.89 6.90
N HIS A 75 10.24 -17.58 7.95
CA HIS A 75 9.24 -17.02 8.87
C HIS A 75 9.77 -15.84 9.68
N LEU A 76 11.04 -15.87 10.12
CA LEU A 76 11.66 -14.73 10.81
C LEU A 76 11.74 -13.50 9.89
N ALA A 77 12.16 -13.70 8.63
CA ALA A 77 12.18 -12.63 7.63
C ALA A 77 10.79 -12.02 7.42
N ARG A 78 9.75 -12.86 7.34
CA ARG A 78 8.36 -12.38 7.26
C ARG A 78 7.96 -11.57 8.48
N LEU A 79 8.31 -11.99 9.69
CA LEU A 79 8.00 -11.24 10.92
C LEU A 79 8.68 -9.88 10.94
N PHE A 80 9.93 -9.78 10.46
CA PHE A 80 10.62 -8.50 10.31
C PHE A 80 9.90 -7.56 9.36
N THR A 81 9.32 -8.06 8.24
CA THR A 81 8.51 -7.19 7.34
C THR A 81 7.26 -6.64 8.01
N LEU A 82 6.63 -7.37 8.95
CA LEU A 82 5.45 -6.91 9.68
C LEU A 82 5.75 -5.72 10.60
N VAL A 83 6.98 -5.64 11.12
CA VAL A 83 7.45 -4.53 11.97
C VAL A 83 8.35 -3.56 11.22
N ARG A 84 8.36 -3.60 9.89
CA ARG A 84 9.13 -2.69 9.01
C ARG A 84 10.65 -2.70 9.26
N ARG A 85 11.18 -3.82 9.72
CA ARG A 85 12.62 -4.06 9.81
C ARG A 85 13.12 -4.67 8.49
N ASP A 86 12.96 -3.91 7.41
CA ASP A 86 13.15 -4.42 6.03
C ASP A 86 14.60 -4.85 5.77
N GLY A 87 15.59 -4.20 6.40
CA GLY A 87 17.00 -4.61 6.36
C GLY A 87 17.24 -5.98 6.98
N ASP A 88 16.67 -6.22 8.16
CA ASP A 88 16.76 -7.53 8.84
C ASP A 88 16.01 -8.61 8.06
N ALA A 89 14.84 -8.24 7.48
CA ALA A 89 14.09 -9.13 6.61
C ALA A 89 14.92 -9.58 5.39
N ALA A 90 15.55 -8.63 4.69
CA ALA A 90 16.40 -8.92 3.53
C ALA A 90 17.63 -9.76 3.90
N ALA A 91 18.27 -9.47 5.04
CA ALA A 91 19.42 -10.25 5.51
C ALA A 91 19.03 -11.70 5.84
N THR A 92 17.93 -11.88 6.59
CA THR A 92 17.43 -13.20 6.98
C THR A 92 16.91 -13.98 5.78
N LEU A 93 16.29 -13.32 4.80
CA LEU A 93 15.81 -13.94 3.56
C LEU A 93 16.99 -14.54 2.75
N ARG A 94 18.12 -13.81 2.64
CA ARG A 94 19.33 -14.37 1.99
C ARG A 94 19.85 -15.65 2.66
N GLN A 95 19.72 -15.75 3.98
CA GLN A 95 20.08 -16.98 4.72
C GLN A 95 19.10 -18.12 4.39
N ALA A 96 17.78 -17.82 4.32
CA ALA A 96 16.78 -18.80 3.93
C ALA A 96 17.00 -19.32 2.50
N GLU A 97 17.43 -18.45 1.56
CA GLU A 97 17.81 -18.84 0.21
C GLU A 97 18.96 -19.86 0.19
N GLN A 98 20.00 -19.62 0.99
CA GLN A 98 21.14 -20.51 1.09
C GLN A 98 20.75 -21.89 1.66
N ALA A 99 19.80 -21.91 2.59
CA ALA A 99 19.28 -23.14 3.20
C ALA A 99 18.34 -23.94 2.27
N ARG A 100 17.84 -23.34 1.18
CA ARG A 100 17.01 -23.94 0.11
C ARG A 100 15.83 -24.79 0.65
N PRO A 101 14.89 -24.21 1.42
CA PRO A 101 13.76 -24.99 1.92
C PRO A 101 12.98 -25.61 0.76
N ALA A 102 12.60 -26.88 0.91
CA ALA A 102 11.94 -27.65 -0.14
C ALA A 102 10.40 -27.66 -0.02
N ASP A 103 9.85 -27.20 1.09
CA ASP A 103 8.40 -27.20 1.34
C ASP A 103 7.70 -25.98 0.73
N ALA A 104 6.42 -26.17 0.37
CA ALA A 104 5.62 -25.16 -0.31
C ALA A 104 5.39 -23.91 0.55
N LEU A 105 5.17 -24.07 1.86
CA LEU A 105 4.87 -22.96 2.75
C LEU A 105 6.08 -22.03 2.91
N SER A 106 7.27 -22.59 3.08
CA SER A 106 8.52 -21.81 3.13
C SER A 106 8.75 -21.05 1.84
N ARG A 107 8.52 -21.70 0.68
CA ARG A 107 8.59 -21.04 -0.63
C ARG A 107 7.61 -19.87 -0.74
N ASP A 108 6.34 -20.07 -0.43
CA ASP A 108 5.34 -19.00 -0.43
C ASP A 108 5.72 -17.86 0.54
N THR A 109 6.21 -18.21 1.74
CA THR A 109 6.64 -17.23 2.74
C THR A 109 7.80 -16.37 2.22
N MET A 110 8.80 -16.98 1.57
CA MET A 110 9.91 -16.24 0.93
C MET A 110 9.40 -15.33 -0.19
N GLY A 111 8.49 -15.83 -1.03
CA GLY A 111 7.82 -15.02 -2.05
C GLY A 111 7.10 -13.80 -1.47
N CYS A 112 6.38 -13.97 -0.35
CA CYS A 112 5.74 -12.87 0.36
C CYS A 112 6.75 -11.83 0.87
N VAL A 113 7.91 -12.25 1.36
CA VAL A 113 8.97 -11.32 1.82
C VAL A 113 9.56 -10.56 0.64
N TYR A 114 9.91 -11.23 -0.48
CA TYR A 114 10.39 -10.57 -1.69
C TYR A 114 9.39 -9.55 -2.23
N ALA A 115 8.11 -9.94 -2.35
CA ALA A 115 7.05 -9.05 -2.80
C ALA A 115 6.91 -7.80 -1.89
N ARG A 116 7.05 -7.99 -0.57
CA ARG A 116 7.02 -6.90 0.40
C ARG A 116 8.20 -5.95 0.28
N LEU A 117 9.38 -6.47 -0.05
CA LEU A 117 10.58 -5.70 -0.32
C LEU A 117 10.61 -5.08 -1.74
N GLY A 118 9.56 -5.31 -2.55
CA GLY A 118 9.41 -4.76 -3.90
C GLY A 118 10.07 -5.59 -5.01
N ASP A 119 10.71 -6.72 -4.68
CA ASP A 119 11.29 -7.63 -5.69
C ASP A 119 10.26 -8.67 -6.15
N HIS A 120 9.34 -8.21 -7.01
CA HIS A 120 8.29 -9.08 -7.57
C HIS A 120 8.82 -10.15 -8.52
N ALA A 121 9.99 -9.95 -9.12
CA ALA A 121 10.59 -10.94 -10.02
C ALA A 121 11.12 -12.15 -9.22
N ALA A 122 11.84 -11.92 -8.13
CA ALA A 122 12.25 -12.99 -7.22
C ALA A 122 11.04 -13.65 -6.55
N ALA A 123 10.04 -12.86 -6.11
CA ALA A 123 8.81 -13.39 -5.51
C ALA A 123 8.10 -14.39 -6.44
N LEU A 124 8.05 -14.11 -7.76
CA LEU A 124 7.38 -14.95 -8.75
C LEU A 124 7.94 -16.39 -8.74
N ALA A 125 9.26 -16.54 -8.79
CA ALA A 125 9.90 -17.87 -8.82
C ALA A 125 9.53 -18.71 -7.58
N HIS A 126 9.41 -18.07 -6.42
CA HIS A 126 9.01 -18.73 -5.18
C HIS A 126 7.53 -19.13 -5.18
N PHE A 127 6.63 -18.26 -5.67
CA PHE A 127 5.21 -18.58 -5.76
C PHE A 127 4.93 -19.67 -6.81
N GLU A 128 5.64 -19.67 -7.95
CA GLU A 128 5.57 -20.74 -8.94
C GLU A 128 6.00 -22.09 -8.31
N ALA A 129 7.10 -22.11 -7.56
CA ALA A 129 7.56 -23.31 -6.85
C ALA A 129 6.55 -23.78 -5.79
N ALA A 130 5.94 -22.86 -5.02
CA ALA A 130 4.95 -23.20 -4.01
C ALA A 130 3.68 -23.82 -4.65
N VAL A 131 3.18 -23.23 -5.75
CA VAL A 131 2.03 -23.77 -6.49
C VAL A 131 2.34 -25.10 -7.17
N ALA A 132 3.57 -25.31 -7.65
CA ALA A 132 3.98 -26.60 -8.21
C ALA A 132 3.97 -27.73 -7.16
N LEU A 133 4.38 -27.41 -5.91
CA LEU A 133 4.37 -28.37 -4.79
C LEU A 133 2.96 -28.65 -4.25
N GLU A 134 2.11 -27.61 -4.14
CA GLU A 134 0.75 -27.72 -3.62
C GLU A 134 -0.27 -27.02 -4.56
N PRO A 135 -0.63 -27.65 -5.71
CA PRO A 135 -1.48 -27.01 -6.72
C PRO A 135 -2.91 -26.70 -6.25
N ALA A 136 -3.41 -27.36 -5.24
CA ALA A 136 -4.76 -27.12 -4.69
C ALA A 136 -4.82 -25.97 -3.68
N ASN A 137 -3.68 -25.43 -3.26
CA ASN A 137 -3.63 -24.37 -2.26
C ASN A 137 -4.07 -23.02 -2.85
N THR A 138 -5.24 -22.56 -2.45
CA THR A 138 -5.86 -21.33 -2.97
C THR A 138 -5.07 -20.07 -2.63
N GLN A 139 -4.39 -20.04 -1.46
CA GLN A 139 -3.59 -18.90 -1.06
C GLN A 139 -2.34 -18.76 -1.94
N PHE A 140 -1.66 -19.86 -2.24
CA PHE A 140 -0.47 -19.84 -3.11
C PHE A 140 -0.82 -19.41 -4.53
N ARG A 141 -1.94 -19.93 -5.09
CA ARG A 141 -2.45 -19.48 -6.40
C ARG A 141 -2.80 -18.00 -6.41
N TYR A 142 -3.42 -17.49 -5.34
CA TYR A 142 -3.74 -16.08 -5.23
C TYR A 142 -2.49 -15.19 -5.16
N ASN A 143 -1.46 -15.59 -4.40
CA ASN A 143 -0.18 -14.87 -4.30
C ASN A 143 0.54 -14.85 -5.66
N LEU A 144 0.56 -16.00 -6.36
CA LEU A 144 1.09 -16.10 -7.73
C LEU A 144 0.38 -15.13 -8.68
N ALA A 145 -0.96 -15.16 -8.73
CA ALA A 145 -1.75 -14.31 -9.61
C ALA A 145 -1.55 -12.81 -9.31
N THR A 146 -1.46 -12.45 -8.03
CA THR A 146 -1.19 -11.07 -7.61
C THR A 146 0.17 -10.59 -8.12
N THR A 147 1.19 -11.43 -8.00
CA THR A 147 2.55 -11.11 -8.45
C THR A 147 2.64 -11.00 -9.98
N LEU A 148 1.99 -11.91 -10.70
CA LEU A 148 1.87 -11.83 -12.16
C LEU A 148 1.22 -10.51 -12.61
N ASN A 149 0.15 -10.08 -11.92
CA ASN A 149 -0.49 -8.80 -12.21
C ASN A 149 0.47 -7.61 -11.98
N PHE A 150 1.22 -7.57 -10.87
CA PHE A 150 2.20 -6.51 -10.62
C PHE A 150 3.31 -6.46 -11.68
N LEU A 151 3.71 -7.60 -12.20
CA LEU A 151 4.66 -7.72 -13.30
C LEU A 151 4.05 -7.41 -14.68
N GLY A 152 2.73 -7.19 -14.76
CA GLY A 152 2.02 -6.89 -16.02
C GLY A 152 1.71 -8.13 -16.86
N ARG A 153 1.90 -9.35 -16.35
CA ARG A 153 1.57 -10.63 -16.99
C ARG A 153 0.07 -10.94 -16.78
N SER A 154 -0.79 -10.01 -17.23
CA SER A 154 -2.22 -10.03 -16.91
C SER A 154 -2.96 -11.27 -17.44
N ALA A 155 -2.60 -11.79 -18.62
CA ALA A 155 -3.20 -12.99 -19.18
C ALA A 155 -2.93 -14.24 -18.31
N GLU A 156 -1.73 -14.37 -17.78
CA GLU A 156 -1.37 -15.48 -16.89
C GLU A 156 -2.00 -15.33 -15.51
N ALA A 157 -2.11 -14.09 -15.02
CA ALA A 157 -2.85 -13.78 -13.79
C ALA A 157 -4.33 -14.17 -13.94
N GLU A 158 -4.96 -13.86 -15.08
CA GLU A 158 -6.35 -14.24 -15.38
C GLU A 158 -6.55 -15.75 -15.37
N GLN A 159 -5.68 -16.52 -16.04
CA GLN A 159 -5.71 -17.99 -16.03
C GLN A 159 -5.58 -18.57 -14.61
N ALA A 160 -4.64 -18.05 -13.82
CA ALA A 160 -4.43 -18.50 -12.44
C ALA A 160 -5.65 -18.22 -11.56
N LEU A 161 -6.29 -17.06 -11.72
CA LEU A 161 -7.49 -16.68 -10.96
C LEU A 161 -8.73 -17.48 -11.39
N GLU A 162 -8.92 -17.71 -12.68
CA GLU A 162 -10.04 -18.55 -13.15
C GLU A 162 -9.91 -19.99 -12.63
N ALA A 163 -8.71 -20.57 -12.66
CA ALA A 163 -8.47 -21.88 -12.07
C ALA A 163 -8.70 -21.91 -10.55
N LEU A 164 -8.36 -20.83 -9.84
CA LEU A 164 -8.64 -20.68 -8.41
C LEU A 164 -10.15 -20.60 -8.16
N ILE A 165 -10.87 -19.76 -8.90
CA ILE A 165 -12.32 -19.57 -8.76
C ILE A 165 -13.09 -20.85 -9.12
N ALA A 166 -12.63 -21.60 -10.12
CA ALA A 166 -13.24 -22.90 -10.45
C ALA A 166 -13.15 -23.88 -9.27
N HIS A 167 -12.05 -23.87 -8.51
CA HIS A 167 -11.86 -24.69 -7.32
C HIS A 167 -12.57 -24.12 -6.07
N ALA A 168 -12.59 -22.80 -5.93
CA ALA A 168 -13.17 -22.07 -4.79
C ALA A 168 -14.10 -20.93 -5.28
N PRO A 169 -15.36 -21.23 -5.70
CA PRO A 169 -16.25 -20.25 -6.33
C PRO A 169 -16.61 -19.03 -5.47
N GLY A 170 -16.49 -19.15 -4.15
CA GLY A 170 -16.73 -18.05 -3.19
C GLY A 170 -15.51 -17.20 -2.86
N HIS A 171 -14.36 -17.40 -3.52
CA HIS A 171 -13.12 -16.70 -3.16
C HIS A 171 -13.16 -15.22 -3.58
N ALA A 172 -13.64 -14.35 -2.69
CA ALA A 172 -13.94 -12.94 -2.98
C ALA A 172 -12.73 -12.15 -3.48
N ARG A 173 -11.54 -12.37 -2.88
CA ARG A 173 -10.29 -11.69 -3.30
C ARG A 173 -9.89 -12.05 -4.73
N ALA A 174 -10.11 -13.31 -5.16
CA ALA A 174 -9.81 -13.74 -6.51
C ALA A 174 -10.75 -13.07 -7.52
N HIS A 175 -12.04 -13.02 -7.23
CA HIS A 175 -13.02 -12.30 -8.05
C HIS A 175 -12.70 -10.82 -8.19
N GLN A 176 -12.31 -10.16 -7.07
CA GLN A 176 -11.97 -8.74 -7.07
C GLN A 176 -10.72 -8.46 -7.92
N LEU A 177 -9.68 -9.29 -7.78
CA LEU A 177 -8.46 -9.13 -8.57
C LEU A 177 -8.74 -9.42 -10.06
N LEU A 178 -9.45 -10.50 -10.39
CA LEU A 178 -9.83 -10.86 -11.76
C LEU A 178 -10.58 -9.72 -12.46
N SER A 179 -11.57 -9.14 -11.79
CA SER A 179 -12.33 -7.99 -12.29
C SER A 179 -11.43 -6.80 -12.62
N SER A 180 -10.35 -6.61 -11.87
CA SER A 180 -9.44 -5.46 -12.02
C SER A 180 -8.38 -5.61 -13.12
N LEU A 181 -8.13 -6.82 -13.64
CA LEU A 181 -7.04 -7.10 -14.58
C LEU A 181 -7.22 -6.39 -15.93
N ARG A 182 -8.45 -6.26 -16.40
CA ARG A 182 -8.79 -5.63 -17.68
C ARG A 182 -10.16 -4.94 -17.65
N LYS A 183 -10.42 -4.12 -18.65
CA LYS A 183 -11.77 -3.60 -18.92
C LYS A 183 -12.63 -4.72 -19.49
N GLN A 184 -13.78 -4.97 -18.87
CA GLN A 184 -14.75 -5.96 -19.31
C GLN A 184 -15.60 -5.41 -20.47
N THR A 185 -16.24 -6.33 -21.23
CA THR A 185 -17.15 -5.98 -22.32
C THR A 185 -18.56 -6.53 -22.06
N PRO A 186 -19.60 -6.03 -22.73
CA PRO A 186 -20.94 -6.61 -22.61
C PRO A 186 -21.01 -8.10 -22.94
N GLN A 187 -20.14 -8.60 -23.83
CA GLN A 187 -20.09 -10.00 -24.25
C GLN A 187 -19.21 -10.88 -23.37
N ASP A 188 -18.20 -10.27 -22.71
CA ASP A 188 -17.22 -10.97 -21.89
C ASP A 188 -17.05 -10.24 -20.56
N ASN A 189 -17.81 -10.70 -19.55
CA ASN A 189 -17.82 -10.14 -18.19
C ASN A 189 -18.28 -11.18 -17.16
N HIS A 190 -18.18 -10.84 -15.89
CA HIS A 190 -18.51 -11.71 -14.78
C HIS A 190 -19.69 -11.20 -13.93
N VAL A 191 -20.46 -10.21 -14.39
CA VAL A 191 -21.56 -9.56 -13.63
C VAL A 191 -22.51 -10.58 -12.99
N ALA A 192 -22.98 -11.58 -13.75
CA ALA A 192 -23.89 -12.60 -13.24
C ALA A 192 -23.22 -13.49 -12.16
N ARG A 193 -21.95 -13.86 -12.38
CA ARG A 193 -21.14 -14.66 -11.42
C ARG A 193 -20.90 -13.89 -10.14
N LEU A 194 -20.50 -12.63 -10.23
CA LEU A 194 -20.25 -11.72 -9.10
C LEU A 194 -21.52 -11.47 -8.28
N SER A 195 -22.65 -11.27 -8.93
CA SER A 195 -23.96 -11.10 -8.27
C SER A 195 -24.32 -12.30 -7.42
N ARG A 196 -24.15 -13.52 -7.97
CA ARG A 196 -24.40 -14.79 -7.25
C ARG A 196 -23.43 -14.97 -6.08
N ALA A 197 -22.14 -14.77 -6.31
CA ALA A 197 -21.12 -14.89 -5.28
C ALA A 197 -21.38 -13.92 -4.10
N ARG A 198 -21.73 -12.65 -4.40
CA ARG A 198 -22.07 -11.65 -3.37
C ARG A 198 -23.32 -12.04 -2.58
N ALA A 199 -24.36 -12.57 -3.22
CA ALA A 199 -25.58 -13.01 -2.53
C ALA A 199 -25.33 -14.20 -1.58
N GLN A 200 -24.33 -15.03 -1.88
CA GLN A 200 -23.94 -16.18 -1.07
C GLN A 200 -22.90 -15.86 0.02
N ALA A 201 -22.23 -14.71 -0.08
CA ALA A 201 -21.19 -14.32 0.85
C ALA A 201 -21.75 -14.05 2.25
N ARG A 202 -21.21 -14.73 3.26
CA ARG A 202 -21.64 -14.62 4.67
C ARG A 202 -20.86 -13.55 5.41
N ASP A 203 -19.60 -13.38 5.07
CA ASP A 203 -18.71 -12.39 5.69
C ASP A 203 -18.89 -11.00 5.06
N GLY A 204 -18.84 -9.96 5.91
CA GLY A 204 -18.96 -8.56 5.49
C GLY A 204 -17.80 -8.11 4.60
N HIS A 205 -16.60 -8.61 4.87
CA HIS A 205 -15.42 -8.34 4.06
C HIS A 205 -15.55 -8.91 2.64
N ASP A 206 -16.01 -10.14 2.51
CA ASP A 206 -16.25 -10.75 1.20
C ASP A 206 -17.34 -10.02 0.42
N ARG A 207 -18.45 -9.61 1.10
CA ARG A 207 -19.49 -8.78 0.48
C ARG A 207 -18.96 -7.44 -0.04
N LEU A 208 -18.02 -6.82 0.69
CA LEU A 208 -17.35 -5.60 0.26
C LEU A 208 -16.53 -5.83 -1.00
N LEU A 209 -15.63 -6.81 -1.01
CA LEU A 209 -14.77 -7.14 -2.16
C LEU A 209 -15.59 -7.44 -3.42
N LEU A 210 -16.58 -8.31 -3.30
CA LEU A 210 -17.48 -8.70 -4.41
C LEU A 210 -18.35 -7.53 -4.86
N GLY A 211 -18.75 -6.65 -3.95
CA GLY A 211 -19.50 -5.44 -4.28
C GLY A 211 -18.70 -4.46 -5.15
N TYR A 212 -17.44 -4.23 -4.82
CA TYR A 212 -16.55 -3.40 -5.63
C TYR A 212 -16.24 -4.04 -6.98
N ALA A 213 -15.99 -5.34 -7.03
CA ALA A 213 -15.80 -6.07 -8.28
C ALA A 213 -17.03 -5.93 -9.20
N LEU A 214 -18.23 -6.13 -8.64
CA LEU A 214 -19.49 -6.00 -9.37
C LEU A 214 -19.71 -4.58 -9.89
N ALA A 215 -19.46 -3.55 -9.06
CA ALA A 215 -19.61 -2.16 -9.47
C ALA A 215 -18.65 -1.80 -10.61
N LYS A 216 -17.39 -2.26 -10.52
CA LYS A 216 -16.39 -2.05 -11.59
C LYS A 216 -16.84 -2.67 -12.91
N GLU A 217 -17.32 -3.89 -12.90
CA GLU A 217 -17.76 -4.56 -14.13
C GLU A 217 -19.06 -3.99 -14.70
N LEU A 218 -20.02 -3.57 -13.84
CA LEU A 218 -21.21 -2.84 -14.28
C LEU A 218 -20.83 -1.56 -15.04
N GLU A 219 -19.83 -0.84 -14.52
CA GLU A 219 -19.35 0.36 -15.20
C GLU A 219 -18.69 0.03 -16.55
N ASP A 220 -17.83 -0.98 -16.59
CA ASP A 220 -17.13 -1.41 -17.80
C ASP A 220 -18.12 -1.78 -18.93
N VAL A 221 -19.24 -2.42 -18.59
CA VAL A 221 -20.26 -2.83 -19.55
C VAL A 221 -21.30 -1.72 -19.87
N GLY A 222 -21.02 -0.47 -19.47
CA GLY A 222 -21.85 0.68 -19.82
C GLY A 222 -23.07 0.90 -18.92
N ARG A 223 -23.03 0.42 -17.66
CA ARG A 223 -24.10 0.61 -16.65
C ARG A 223 -23.61 1.45 -15.46
N PRO A 224 -23.13 2.69 -15.68
CA PRO A 224 -22.47 3.49 -14.64
C PRO A 224 -23.41 3.91 -13.50
N GLY A 225 -24.69 4.14 -13.77
CA GLY A 225 -25.67 4.47 -12.72
C GLY A 225 -25.84 3.34 -11.72
N GLU A 226 -26.02 2.11 -12.21
CA GLU A 226 -26.14 0.92 -11.35
C GLU A 226 -24.81 0.63 -10.60
N ALA A 227 -23.68 0.90 -11.24
CA ALA A 227 -22.37 0.77 -10.61
C ALA A 227 -22.24 1.70 -9.40
N LEU A 228 -22.61 2.97 -9.54
CA LEU A 228 -22.55 3.94 -8.45
C LEU A 228 -23.56 3.62 -7.34
N GLU A 229 -24.79 3.25 -7.67
CA GLU A 229 -25.80 2.80 -6.70
C GLU A 229 -25.29 1.61 -5.87
N ARG A 230 -24.64 0.66 -6.54
CA ARG A 230 -24.01 -0.49 -5.87
C ARG A 230 -22.91 -0.04 -4.90
N LEU A 231 -22.06 0.88 -5.32
CA LEU A 231 -21.00 1.41 -4.47
C LEU A 231 -21.56 2.19 -3.26
N CYS A 232 -22.60 3.00 -3.45
CA CYS A 232 -23.27 3.68 -2.34
C CYS A 232 -23.76 2.68 -1.29
N THR A 233 -24.41 1.58 -1.75
CA THR A 233 -24.89 0.53 -0.85
C THR A 233 -23.75 -0.15 -0.10
N VAL A 234 -22.72 -0.60 -0.82
CA VAL A 234 -21.59 -1.37 -0.27
C VAL A 234 -20.77 -0.52 0.69
N ASN A 235 -20.50 0.71 0.33
CA ASN A 235 -19.73 1.64 1.15
C ASN A 235 -20.50 2.00 2.43
N ALA A 236 -21.81 2.26 2.33
CA ALA A 236 -22.64 2.52 3.51
C ALA A 236 -22.73 1.31 4.46
N GLU A 237 -22.81 0.07 3.92
CA GLU A 237 -22.75 -1.16 4.72
C GLU A 237 -21.41 -1.24 5.49
N HIS A 238 -20.30 -1.03 4.80
CA HIS A 238 -18.97 -1.11 5.41
C HIS A 238 -18.70 0.05 6.39
N ARG A 239 -19.07 1.28 6.02
CA ARG A 239 -18.88 2.49 6.85
C ARG A 239 -19.51 2.33 8.24
N ARG A 240 -20.67 1.66 8.36
CA ARG A 240 -21.33 1.39 9.65
C ARG A 240 -20.53 0.45 10.56
N THR A 241 -19.61 -0.34 10.02
CA THR A 241 -18.75 -1.25 10.80
C THR A 241 -17.48 -0.59 11.31
N LEU A 242 -17.14 0.59 10.78
CA LEU A 242 -15.91 1.30 11.13
C LEU A 242 -16.14 2.22 12.35
N PRO A 243 -15.28 2.19 13.37
CA PRO A 243 -15.25 3.17 14.43
C PRO A 243 -14.59 4.47 13.95
N TYR A 244 -15.17 5.08 12.91
CA TYR A 244 -14.62 6.26 12.25
C TYR A 244 -15.57 7.44 12.34
N THR A 245 -15.01 8.60 12.61
CA THR A 245 -15.64 9.92 12.41
C THR A 245 -14.60 10.85 11.81
N PHE A 246 -15.01 11.79 10.96
CA PHE A 246 -14.08 12.75 10.34
C PHE A 246 -13.33 13.61 11.40
N ALA A 247 -13.92 13.81 12.57
CA ALA A 247 -13.27 14.53 13.68
C ALA A 247 -11.89 13.92 14.07
N ARG A 248 -11.73 12.60 13.90
CA ARG A 248 -10.43 11.93 14.11
C ARG A 248 -9.35 12.46 13.16
N ASP A 249 -9.68 12.57 11.87
CA ASP A 249 -8.74 13.02 10.85
C ASP A 249 -8.58 14.55 10.91
N ALA A 250 -9.66 15.29 11.19
CA ALA A 250 -9.60 16.74 11.40
C ALA A 250 -8.59 17.11 12.49
N ALA A 251 -8.59 16.39 13.63
CA ALA A 251 -7.64 16.63 14.71
C ALA A 251 -6.17 16.45 14.29
N VAL A 252 -5.89 15.57 13.34
CA VAL A 252 -4.53 15.41 12.78
C VAL A 252 -4.14 16.64 11.95
N PHE A 253 -5.06 17.13 11.10
CA PHE A 253 -4.83 18.35 10.34
C PHE A 253 -4.61 19.56 11.25
N ASP A 254 -5.45 19.70 12.30
CA ASP A 254 -5.33 20.78 13.28
C ASP A 254 -3.95 20.77 13.96
N ALA A 255 -3.49 19.60 14.39
CA ALA A 255 -2.17 19.46 15.00
C ALA A 255 -1.02 19.80 14.02
N ILE A 256 -1.12 19.40 12.75
CA ILE A 256 -0.12 19.74 11.72
C ILE A 256 -0.10 21.25 11.47
N GLU A 257 -1.26 21.88 11.34
CA GLU A 257 -1.39 23.34 11.15
C GLU A 257 -0.81 24.09 12.35
N GLU A 258 -1.06 23.64 13.57
CA GLU A 258 -0.56 24.26 14.79
C GLU A 258 0.95 24.06 14.98
N HIS A 259 1.45 22.84 14.88
CA HIS A 259 2.80 22.49 15.33
C HIS A 259 3.84 22.43 14.22
N TRP A 260 3.45 22.26 12.97
CA TRP A 260 4.41 22.14 11.86
C TRP A 260 4.30 23.26 10.83
N LEU A 261 3.09 23.83 10.63
CA LEU A 261 2.89 24.90 9.66
C LEU A 261 3.04 26.29 10.29
N SER A 262 2.38 26.55 11.41
CA SER A 262 2.41 27.86 12.11
C SER A 262 3.73 28.09 12.84
N ALA A 263 4.45 27.03 13.22
CA ALA A 263 5.76 27.07 13.87
C ALA A 263 6.76 26.32 12.98
N PRO A 264 7.57 27.02 12.14
CA PRO A 264 8.48 26.37 11.21
C PRO A 264 9.44 25.42 11.90
N LEU A 265 9.54 24.19 11.39
CA LEU A 265 10.46 23.18 11.88
C LEU A 265 11.91 23.56 11.59
N ALA A 266 12.80 23.30 12.53
CA ALA A 266 14.23 23.56 12.32
C ALA A 266 14.79 22.65 11.23
N ALA A 267 15.43 23.24 10.22
CA ALA A 267 16.06 22.47 9.15
C ALA A 267 17.25 21.64 9.68
N ALA A 268 17.42 20.45 9.10
CA ALA A 268 18.51 19.54 9.42
C ALA A 268 19.88 20.20 9.21
N THR A 269 20.76 20.07 10.22
CA THR A 269 22.13 20.59 10.17
C THR A 269 23.10 19.56 10.75
N PRO A 270 24.05 18.97 9.96
CA PRO A 270 24.17 19.17 8.51
C PRO A 270 23.00 18.52 7.74
N ALA A 271 22.65 19.14 6.60
CA ALA A 271 21.63 18.58 5.71
C ALA A 271 22.13 17.28 5.06
N PRO A 272 21.30 16.23 4.95
CA PRO A 272 21.61 15.08 4.13
C PRO A 272 21.88 15.49 2.67
N THR A 273 22.87 14.86 2.04
CA THR A 273 23.23 15.13 0.64
C THR A 273 22.26 14.51 -0.35
N GLU A 274 21.63 13.38 0.01
CA GLU A 274 20.63 12.74 -0.82
C GLU A 274 19.37 13.61 -0.92
N ALA A 275 18.86 13.72 -2.15
CA ALA A 275 17.69 14.52 -2.48
C ALA A 275 16.62 13.64 -3.18
N PRO A 276 15.91 12.77 -2.45
CA PRO A 276 14.80 12.00 -3.00
C PRO A 276 13.70 12.93 -3.53
N ILE A 277 12.97 12.46 -4.55
CA ILE A 277 11.83 13.18 -5.12
C ILE A 277 10.56 12.68 -4.42
N PHE A 278 9.83 13.56 -3.75
CA PHE A 278 8.56 13.20 -3.11
C PHE A 278 7.38 13.53 -4.03
N ILE A 279 6.56 12.52 -4.32
CA ILE A 279 5.29 12.69 -5.05
C ILE A 279 4.15 12.50 -4.05
N ILE A 280 3.43 13.59 -3.76
CA ILE A 280 2.38 13.65 -2.75
C ILE A 280 1.05 14.09 -3.35
N GLY A 281 -0.04 14.01 -2.59
CA GLY A 281 -1.37 14.46 -2.98
C GLY A 281 -2.47 13.56 -2.44
N MET A 282 -3.73 13.87 -2.75
CA MET A 282 -4.80 12.92 -2.46
C MET A 282 -4.62 11.63 -3.29
N PRO A 283 -5.00 10.47 -2.79
CA PRO A 283 -5.03 9.26 -3.60
C PRO A 283 -5.88 9.46 -4.87
N ARG A 284 -5.51 8.77 -5.97
CA ARG A 284 -6.25 8.80 -7.25
C ARG A 284 -6.23 10.13 -7.99
N THR A 285 -5.29 11.01 -7.71
CA THR A 285 -5.10 12.30 -8.40
C THR A 285 -4.07 12.26 -9.53
N GLY A 286 -3.49 11.08 -9.85
CA GLY A 286 -2.49 10.94 -10.91
C GLY A 286 -1.05 10.77 -10.40
N THR A 287 -0.83 10.56 -9.10
CA THR A 287 0.50 10.37 -8.50
C THR A 287 1.30 9.24 -9.17
N THR A 288 0.66 8.12 -9.54
CA THR A 288 1.30 7.02 -10.26
C THR A 288 1.71 7.40 -11.70
N LEU A 289 0.95 8.28 -12.36
CA LEU A 289 1.32 8.76 -13.69
C LEU A 289 2.60 9.59 -13.64
N VAL A 290 2.70 10.52 -12.68
CA VAL A 290 3.90 11.36 -12.51
C VAL A 290 5.10 10.51 -12.05
N ASP A 291 4.89 9.54 -11.18
CA ASP A 291 5.94 8.57 -10.81
C ASP A 291 6.50 7.83 -12.04
N ARG A 292 5.60 7.40 -12.94
CA ARG A 292 6.00 6.73 -14.19
C ARG A 292 6.76 7.65 -15.13
N ILE A 293 6.28 8.86 -15.33
CA ILE A 293 6.96 9.87 -16.17
C ILE A 293 8.37 10.11 -15.64
N LEU A 294 8.52 10.44 -14.36
CA LEU A 294 9.82 10.72 -13.76
C LEU A 294 10.73 9.50 -13.66
N SER A 295 10.20 8.31 -13.35
CA SER A 295 11.01 7.07 -13.28
C SER A 295 11.36 6.49 -14.65
N SER A 296 10.91 7.07 -15.74
CA SER A 296 11.38 6.79 -17.09
C SER A 296 12.65 7.57 -17.44
N HIS A 297 13.01 8.57 -16.63
CA HIS A 297 14.30 9.25 -16.76
C HIS A 297 15.46 8.30 -16.40
N PRO A 298 16.57 8.28 -17.17
CA PRO A 298 17.70 7.34 -16.93
C PRO A 298 18.32 7.46 -15.54
N ASP A 299 18.33 8.66 -14.93
CA ASP A 299 18.94 8.92 -13.63
C ASP A 299 17.95 8.80 -12.45
N VAL A 300 16.75 8.29 -12.69
CA VAL A 300 15.71 8.20 -11.67
C VAL A 300 15.15 6.79 -11.58
N GLU A 301 14.92 6.31 -10.36
CA GLU A 301 14.20 5.07 -10.09
C GLU A 301 13.01 5.35 -9.16
N SER A 302 11.95 4.53 -9.23
CA SER A 302 10.85 4.58 -8.27
C SER A 302 11.11 3.58 -7.14
N ALA A 303 11.06 4.04 -5.89
CA ALA A 303 11.04 3.19 -4.70
C ALA A 303 9.59 2.83 -4.27
N GLY A 304 8.59 3.30 -5.01
CA GLY A 304 7.17 3.03 -4.74
C GLY A 304 6.60 3.85 -3.59
N GLU A 305 5.64 3.27 -2.86
CA GLU A 305 4.96 3.90 -1.71
C GLU A 305 5.68 3.56 -0.41
N LEU A 306 6.64 4.40 0.00
CA LEU A 306 7.40 4.15 1.21
C LEU A 306 6.62 4.61 2.46
N GLN A 307 6.61 3.76 3.47
CA GLN A 307 6.16 4.15 4.82
C GLN A 307 7.33 4.70 5.68
N ALA A 308 8.45 4.99 5.04
CA ALA A 308 9.69 5.33 5.72
C ALA A 308 9.60 6.66 6.47
N MET A 309 9.02 7.71 5.86
CA MET A 309 8.87 9.01 6.51
C MET A 309 7.89 8.95 7.71
N PRO A 310 6.66 8.43 7.56
CA PRO A 310 5.76 8.21 8.68
C PRO A 310 6.41 7.46 9.85
N LEU A 311 7.14 6.38 9.56
CA LEU A 311 7.79 5.56 10.59
C LEU A 311 8.97 6.26 11.28
N ALA A 312 9.77 7.02 10.52
CA ALA A 312 10.87 7.82 11.09
C ALA A 312 10.33 8.89 12.05
N VAL A 313 9.25 9.57 11.67
CA VAL A 313 8.56 10.56 12.53
C VAL A 313 8.00 9.88 13.78
N LYS A 314 7.26 8.77 13.63
CA LYS A 314 6.69 8.03 14.76
C LYS A 314 7.74 7.56 15.75
N LYS A 315 8.86 7.05 15.24
CA LYS A 315 10.00 6.60 16.04
C LYS A 315 10.66 7.75 16.80
N ALA A 316 10.86 8.89 16.14
CA ALA A 316 11.43 10.07 16.78
C ALA A 316 10.52 10.66 17.86
N ALA A 317 9.21 10.69 17.60
CA ALA A 317 8.21 11.15 18.56
C ALA A 317 8.11 10.25 19.80
N GLY A 318 8.39 8.94 19.68
CA GLY A 318 8.42 8.00 20.80
C GLY A 318 7.06 7.78 21.47
N THR A 319 5.94 8.07 20.79
CA THR A 319 4.59 7.93 21.35
C THR A 319 4.10 6.49 21.36
N ASP A 320 3.33 6.11 22.40
CA ASP A 320 2.85 4.73 22.61
C ASP A 320 1.62 4.38 21.75
N SER A 321 1.03 5.36 21.08
CA SER A 321 -0.16 5.14 20.24
C SER A 321 0.13 4.11 19.13
N ARG A 322 -0.86 3.28 18.82
CA ARG A 322 -0.75 2.23 17.77
C ARG A 322 -0.91 2.80 16.36
N THR A 323 -1.34 4.05 16.22
CA THR A 323 -1.46 4.74 14.94
C THR A 323 -0.13 5.39 14.57
N VAL A 324 0.24 5.35 13.30
CA VAL A 324 1.49 5.96 12.84
C VAL A 324 1.38 7.48 12.78
N LEU A 325 0.18 7.98 12.43
CA LEU A 325 -0.14 9.40 12.39
C LEU A 325 -1.34 9.68 13.29
N ASP A 326 -1.14 10.49 14.30
CA ASP A 326 -2.16 10.98 15.24
C ASP A 326 -1.69 12.32 15.83
N PRO A 327 -2.58 13.12 16.46
CA PRO A 327 -2.24 14.42 17.02
C PRO A 327 -1.07 14.39 18.03
N GLU A 328 -1.03 13.36 18.89
CA GLU A 328 0.04 13.19 19.89
C GLU A 328 1.40 13.02 19.20
N THR A 329 1.47 12.18 18.15
CA THR A 329 2.68 11.98 17.37
C THR A 329 3.13 13.25 16.65
N VAL A 330 2.19 14.02 16.09
CA VAL A 330 2.49 15.31 15.43
C VAL A 330 3.10 16.30 16.41
N THR A 331 2.47 16.48 17.58
CA THR A 331 2.96 17.38 18.63
C THR A 331 4.33 16.96 19.16
N ALA A 332 4.50 15.68 19.47
CA ALA A 332 5.75 15.15 20.01
C ALA A 332 6.92 15.20 19.01
N ALA A 333 6.64 15.13 17.72
CA ALA A 333 7.66 15.19 16.68
C ALA A 333 8.20 16.61 16.41
N ALA A 334 7.42 17.66 16.73
CA ALA A 334 7.81 19.04 16.44
C ALA A 334 9.19 19.46 17.02
N PRO A 335 9.54 19.14 18.28
CA PRO A 335 10.84 19.47 18.87
C PRO A 335 11.97 18.49 18.49
N CYS A 336 11.71 17.44 17.71
CA CYS A 336 12.69 16.40 17.42
C CYS A 336 13.78 16.86 16.43
N ASP A 337 14.95 16.21 16.46
CA ASP A 337 16.02 16.41 15.49
C ASP A 337 15.58 15.96 14.08
N MET A 338 15.29 16.93 13.21
CA MET A 338 14.89 16.68 11.82
C MET A 338 16.01 15.97 11.04
N GLY A 339 17.27 16.20 11.37
CA GLY A 339 18.41 15.50 10.77
C GLY A 339 18.40 14.01 11.12
N ALA A 340 18.07 13.65 12.37
CA ALA A 340 17.93 12.25 12.76
C ALA A 340 16.75 11.58 12.04
N ILE A 341 15.61 12.28 11.88
CA ILE A 341 14.44 11.80 11.11
C ILE A 341 14.85 11.56 9.65
N GLY A 342 15.55 12.51 9.01
CA GLY A 342 16.02 12.38 7.63
C GLY A 342 16.98 11.21 7.43
N ARG A 343 17.94 11.03 8.35
CA ARG A 343 18.86 9.87 8.31
C ARG A 343 18.15 8.53 8.51
N ASP A 344 17.17 8.48 9.40
CA ASP A 344 16.39 7.25 9.64
C ASP A 344 15.51 6.92 8.42
N TYR A 345 14.87 7.92 7.82
CA TYR A 345 14.15 7.80 6.56
C TYR A 345 15.02 7.22 5.43
N LEU A 346 16.19 7.83 5.17
CA LEU A 346 17.10 7.40 4.11
C LEU A 346 17.59 5.95 4.32
N ARG A 347 17.88 5.59 5.57
CA ARG A 347 18.27 4.22 5.92
C ARG A 347 17.18 3.19 5.57
N HIS A 348 15.91 3.52 5.82
CA HIS A 348 14.78 2.65 5.46
C HIS A 348 14.55 2.63 3.95
N ALA A 349 14.60 3.78 3.29
CA ALA A 349 14.42 3.89 1.85
C ALA A 349 15.47 3.09 1.07
N HIS A 350 16.71 3.01 1.58
CA HIS A 350 17.82 2.27 0.96
C HIS A 350 17.46 0.82 0.60
N HIS A 351 16.67 0.13 1.43
CA HIS A 351 16.28 -1.26 1.21
C HIS A 351 15.27 -1.47 0.07
N HIS A 352 14.68 -0.40 -0.43
CA HIS A 352 13.71 -0.41 -1.55
C HIS A 352 14.32 0.08 -2.86
N ARG A 353 15.59 0.44 -2.85
CA ARG A 353 16.33 0.92 -4.03
C ARG A 353 17.07 -0.24 -4.71
N ARG A 354 17.08 -0.21 -6.04
CA ARG A 354 17.79 -1.18 -6.88
C ARG A 354 19.15 -0.67 -7.31
N ASP A 355 19.22 0.63 -7.57
CA ASP A 355 20.42 1.32 -8.02
C ASP A 355 20.68 2.56 -7.18
N LEU A 356 21.69 2.48 -6.32
CA LEU A 356 22.05 3.57 -5.40
C LEU A 356 22.71 4.76 -6.09
N ALA A 357 23.15 4.62 -7.34
CA ALA A 357 23.70 5.73 -8.12
C ALA A 357 22.62 6.67 -8.66
N ARG A 358 21.38 6.17 -8.81
CA ARG A 358 20.24 6.95 -9.29
C ARG A 358 19.58 7.72 -8.16
N ARG A 359 18.92 8.83 -8.50
CA ARG A 359 17.94 9.45 -7.59
C ARG A 359 16.70 8.56 -7.47
N PHE A 360 16.02 8.62 -6.36
CA PHE A 360 14.81 7.83 -6.19
C PHE A 360 13.58 8.67 -5.89
N ILE A 361 12.44 8.13 -6.26
CA ILE A 361 11.13 8.70 -5.97
C ILE A 361 10.51 7.94 -4.80
N ASP A 362 10.03 8.68 -3.81
CA ASP A 362 9.04 8.20 -2.83
C ASP A 362 7.66 8.73 -3.26
N LYS A 363 6.86 7.85 -3.84
CA LYS A 363 5.51 8.17 -4.27
C LYS A 363 4.50 7.61 -3.26
N PHE A 364 4.45 8.17 -2.08
CA PHE A 364 3.39 7.90 -1.12
C PHE A 364 2.46 9.12 -1.03
N PRO A 365 1.22 9.02 -1.58
CA PRO A 365 0.29 10.15 -1.58
C PRO A 365 0.13 10.79 -0.21
N GLY A 366 -0.01 9.99 0.86
CA GLY A 366 -0.18 10.44 2.25
C GLY A 366 0.99 11.26 2.82
N ASN A 367 2.13 11.33 2.14
CA ASN A 367 3.24 12.20 2.55
C ASN A 367 2.89 13.70 2.50
N PHE A 368 1.73 14.09 1.97
CA PHE A 368 1.26 15.47 2.07
C PHE A 368 1.08 15.94 3.53
N HIS A 369 0.78 15.05 4.45
CA HIS A 369 0.75 15.37 5.89
C HIS A 369 2.14 15.74 6.42
N TYR A 370 3.19 15.19 5.83
CA TYR A 370 4.58 15.33 6.28
C TYR A 370 5.38 16.36 5.48
N ALA A 371 4.76 17.15 4.61
CA ALA A 371 5.50 18.06 3.71
C ALA A 371 6.45 19.01 4.46
N GLY A 372 6.06 19.54 5.62
CA GLY A 372 6.93 20.36 6.47
C GLY A 372 8.11 19.58 7.04
N VAL A 373 7.86 18.36 7.53
CA VAL A 373 8.93 17.48 8.05
C VAL A 373 9.90 17.10 6.93
N ILE A 374 9.38 16.75 5.75
CA ILE A 374 10.21 16.44 4.57
C ILE A 374 11.11 17.63 4.23
N ALA A 375 10.55 18.84 4.18
CA ALA A 375 11.31 20.04 3.86
C ALA A 375 12.38 20.36 4.91
N ALA A 376 12.12 20.10 6.19
CA ALA A 376 13.06 20.33 7.28
C ALA A 376 14.13 19.22 7.36
N ALA A 377 13.72 17.95 7.26
CA ALA A 377 14.61 16.80 7.40
C ALA A 377 15.50 16.56 6.17
N LEU A 378 15.01 16.92 4.98
CA LEU A 378 15.66 16.73 3.67
C LEU A 378 15.59 18.03 2.87
N PRO A 379 16.38 19.06 3.24
CA PRO A 379 16.25 20.41 2.67
C PRO A 379 16.44 20.51 1.16
N ASN A 380 17.08 19.52 0.53
CA ASN A 380 17.32 19.47 -0.91
C ASN A 380 16.29 18.63 -1.69
N ALA A 381 15.37 17.96 -1.02
CA ALA A 381 14.38 17.10 -1.65
C ALA A 381 13.26 17.93 -2.32
N PRO A 382 13.02 17.81 -3.63
CA PRO A 382 11.87 18.43 -4.28
C PRO A 382 10.58 17.71 -3.91
N ILE A 383 9.49 18.46 -3.79
CA ILE A 383 8.16 17.95 -3.49
C ILE A 383 7.24 18.27 -4.66
N VAL A 384 6.61 17.26 -5.24
CA VAL A 384 5.61 17.39 -6.33
C VAL A 384 4.25 17.02 -5.77
N CYS A 385 3.33 17.97 -5.73
CA CYS A 385 1.97 17.77 -5.24
C CYS A 385 1.00 17.62 -6.40
N LEU A 386 0.35 16.46 -6.49
CA LEU A 386 -0.68 16.20 -7.49
C LEU A 386 -2.02 16.76 -7.04
N ARG A 387 -2.59 17.61 -7.92
CA ARG A 387 -3.91 18.19 -7.79
C ARG A 387 -4.81 17.62 -8.88
N ARG A 388 -6.08 17.50 -8.61
CA ARG A 388 -7.10 17.09 -9.56
C ARG A 388 -8.41 17.77 -9.21
N ASN A 389 -9.31 17.93 -10.21
CA ASN A 389 -10.65 18.43 -9.95
C ASN A 389 -11.26 17.79 -8.70
N PRO A 390 -11.81 18.59 -7.76
CA PRO A 390 -12.28 18.09 -6.45
C PRO A 390 -13.37 17.04 -6.58
N MET A 391 -14.32 17.22 -7.50
CA MET A 391 -15.41 16.27 -7.73
C MET A 391 -14.92 14.94 -8.30
N ASP A 392 -13.98 14.98 -9.27
CA ASP A 392 -13.34 13.76 -9.79
C ASP A 392 -12.46 13.07 -8.74
N THR A 393 -11.85 13.84 -7.85
CA THR A 393 -11.07 13.29 -6.71
C THR A 393 -11.98 12.53 -5.75
N VAL A 394 -13.13 13.14 -5.37
CA VAL A 394 -14.13 12.48 -4.50
C VAL A 394 -14.64 11.20 -5.16
N LEU A 395 -15.11 11.28 -6.40
CA LEU A 395 -15.63 10.11 -7.11
C LEU A 395 -14.57 9.00 -7.26
N SER A 396 -13.32 9.36 -7.57
CA SER A 396 -12.24 8.40 -7.77
C SER A 396 -11.82 7.71 -6.46
N ASN A 397 -11.84 8.42 -5.33
CA ASN A 397 -11.60 7.83 -4.02
C ASN A 397 -12.74 6.90 -3.62
N PHE A 398 -13.99 7.34 -3.77
CA PHE A 398 -15.18 6.56 -3.43
C PHE A 398 -15.30 5.24 -4.20
N ARG A 399 -14.83 5.23 -5.45
CA ARG A 399 -14.86 4.07 -6.35
C ARG A 399 -13.66 3.14 -6.18
N ASN A 400 -12.68 3.52 -5.35
CA ASN A 400 -11.48 2.73 -5.17
C ASN A 400 -11.54 1.96 -3.85
N LEU A 401 -11.36 0.64 -3.93
CA LEU A 401 -11.19 -0.17 -2.74
C LEU A 401 -9.75 -0.05 -2.26
N PHE A 402 -9.53 0.71 -1.21
CA PHE A 402 -8.24 0.79 -0.54
C PHE A 402 -8.00 -0.43 0.36
N ALA A 403 -6.79 -0.54 0.92
CA ALA A 403 -6.46 -1.61 1.85
C ALA A 403 -7.37 -1.53 3.09
N VAL A 404 -8.32 -2.45 3.21
CA VAL A 404 -9.38 -2.45 4.23
C VAL A 404 -8.82 -2.47 5.67
N THR A 405 -7.60 -2.97 5.84
CA THR A 405 -6.89 -2.98 7.14
C THR A 405 -6.17 -1.68 7.46
N SER A 406 -6.13 -0.73 6.51
CA SER A 406 -5.45 0.56 6.68
C SER A 406 -6.40 1.65 7.13
N ARG A 407 -6.22 2.14 8.34
CA ARG A 407 -7.03 3.24 8.91
C ARG A 407 -6.80 4.59 8.21
N TYR A 408 -5.79 4.72 7.37
CA TYR A 408 -5.52 5.92 6.56
C TYR A 408 -6.64 6.26 5.58
N TYR A 409 -7.45 5.27 5.19
CA TYR A 409 -8.45 5.41 4.14
C TYR A 409 -9.88 5.20 4.64
N ASP A 410 -10.11 5.21 5.97
CA ASP A 410 -11.43 5.02 6.56
C ASP A 410 -12.44 6.07 6.05
N TYR A 411 -11.97 7.26 5.68
CA TYR A 411 -12.79 8.34 5.09
C TYR A 411 -13.36 8.00 3.70
N SER A 412 -12.77 7.04 2.99
CA SER A 412 -13.07 6.79 1.57
C SER A 412 -14.42 6.11 1.31
N TYR A 413 -15.11 5.68 2.35
CA TYR A 413 -16.40 5.00 2.26
C TYR A 413 -17.62 5.91 2.37
N ASP A 414 -17.42 7.24 2.46
CA ASP A 414 -18.48 8.24 2.48
C ASP A 414 -18.08 9.44 1.62
N LEU A 415 -19.01 9.92 0.78
CA LEU A 415 -18.74 11.01 -0.17
C LEU A 415 -18.42 12.33 0.53
N LEU A 416 -19.10 12.64 1.63
CA LEU A 416 -18.88 13.86 2.39
C LEU A 416 -17.64 13.79 3.28
N ASP A 417 -17.30 12.61 3.83
CA ASP A 417 -16.03 12.40 4.53
C ASP A 417 -14.83 12.61 3.58
N ILE A 418 -14.94 12.14 2.31
CA ILE A 418 -13.90 12.40 1.28
C ILE A 418 -13.84 13.90 0.95
N ALA A 419 -14.97 14.55 0.77
CA ALA A 419 -15.03 15.99 0.47
C ALA A 419 -14.42 16.82 1.60
N ALA A 420 -14.74 16.49 2.85
CA ALA A 420 -14.16 17.14 4.04
C ALA A 420 -12.63 16.94 4.11
N THR A 421 -12.14 15.72 3.81
CA THR A 421 -10.71 15.43 3.71
C THR A 421 -10.05 16.27 2.60
N TYR A 422 -10.71 16.41 1.44
CA TYR A 422 -10.21 17.24 0.34
C TYR A 422 -10.07 18.72 0.75
N VAL A 423 -11.07 19.29 1.42
CA VAL A 423 -11.03 20.69 1.90
C VAL A 423 -9.84 20.90 2.85
N ARG A 424 -9.61 19.97 3.78
CA ARG A 424 -8.46 20.06 4.71
C ARG A 424 -7.12 19.90 3.96
N PHE A 425 -7.04 18.95 3.04
CA PHE A 425 -5.88 18.79 2.16
C PHE A 425 -5.59 20.06 1.36
N ASP A 426 -6.60 20.66 0.74
CA ASP A 426 -6.45 21.89 -0.06
C ASP A 426 -5.91 23.04 0.78
N ARG A 427 -6.48 23.26 1.97
CA ARG A 427 -6.03 24.29 2.92
C ARG A 427 -4.59 24.04 3.38
N LEU A 428 -4.27 22.81 3.78
CA LEU A 428 -2.93 22.44 4.24
C LEU A 428 -1.89 22.68 3.14
N MET A 429 -2.19 22.28 1.90
CA MET A 429 -1.27 22.50 0.78
C MET A 429 -1.13 23.98 0.39
N ALA A 430 -2.17 24.79 0.56
CA ALA A 430 -2.07 26.24 0.41
C ALA A 430 -1.08 26.82 1.45
N GLY A 431 -1.20 26.42 2.71
CA GLY A 431 -0.26 26.84 3.75
C GLY A 431 1.18 26.38 3.48
N TRP A 432 1.38 25.13 3.00
CA TRP A 432 2.73 24.69 2.65
C TRP A 432 3.35 25.44 1.48
N ARG A 433 2.58 25.86 0.48
CA ARG A 433 3.10 26.71 -0.62
C ARG A 433 3.58 28.05 -0.10
N GLU A 434 2.87 28.63 0.84
CA GLU A 434 3.25 29.91 1.46
C GLU A 434 4.49 29.76 2.37
N ALA A 435 4.52 28.72 3.20
CA ALA A 435 5.61 28.48 4.15
C ALA A 435 6.90 27.95 3.49
N LEU A 436 6.80 27.29 2.33
CA LEU A 436 7.90 26.62 1.63
C LEU A 436 8.01 27.09 0.17
N PRO A 437 8.27 28.38 -0.09
CA PRO A 437 8.29 28.94 -1.43
C PRO A 437 9.30 28.23 -2.33
N GLY A 438 8.87 27.80 -3.52
CA GLY A 438 9.69 27.11 -4.51
C GLY A 438 10.00 25.64 -4.21
N ARG A 439 9.60 25.10 -3.05
CA ARG A 439 9.86 23.71 -2.64
C ARG A 439 8.76 22.75 -3.08
N VAL A 440 7.54 23.21 -3.19
CA VAL A 440 6.38 22.43 -3.57
C VAL A 440 5.92 22.87 -4.96
N LEU A 441 5.95 21.94 -5.91
CA LEU A 441 5.39 22.14 -7.25
C LEU A 441 3.98 21.53 -7.31
N ASP A 442 2.96 22.34 -7.50
CA ASP A 442 1.62 21.83 -7.83
C ASP A 442 1.54 21.44 -9.32
N VAL A 443 1.06 20.23 -9.56
CA VAL A 443 0.76 19.71 -10.91
C VAL A 443 -0.71 19.30 -10.96
N ARG A 444 -1.48 19.95 -11.83
CA ARG A 444 -2.87 19.57 -12.08
C ARG A 444 -2.89 18.38 -13.04
N TYR A 445 -3.68 17.38 -12.71
CA TYR A 445 -3.85 16.18 -13.55
C TYR A 445 -4.39 16.55 -14.93
N GLU A 446 -5.34 17.47 -14.97
CA GLU A 446 -5.98 17.95 -16.19
C GLU A 446 -4.96 18.63 -17.13
N ASP A 447 -4.08 19.47 -16.57
CA ASP A 447 -3.03 20.17 -17.35
C ASP A 447 -2.00 19.14 -17.87
N LEU A 448 -1.64 18.15 -17.05
CA LEU A 448 -0.70 17.08 -17.45
C LEU A 448 -1.26 16.24 -18.61
N VAL A 449 -2.57 15.97 -18.59
CA VAL A 449 -3.25 15.22 -19.65
C VAL A 449 -3.39 16.05 -20.92
N ALA A 450 -3.62 17.37 -20.80
CA ALA A 450 -3.77 18.28 -21.92
C ALA A 450 -2.43 18.63 -22.60
N ASP A 451 -1.34 18.75 -21.81
CA ASP A 451 -0.01 19.12 -22.27
C ASP A 451 1.07 18.29 -21.56
N GLN A 452 1.23 17.05 -22.02
CA GLN A 452 2.20 16.11 -21.42
C GLN A 452 3.63 16.67 -21.48
N GLU A 453 4.08 17.19 -22.61
CA GLU A 453 5.46 17.64 -22.79
C GLU A 453 5.75 18.86 -21.92
N GLY A 454 4.93 19.90 -21.97
CA GLY A 454 5.13 21.12 -21.19
C GLY A 454 5.13 20.85 -19.69
N GLN A 455 4.21 19.99 -19.21
CA GLN A 455 4.18 19.61 -17.79
C GLN A 455 5.37 18.71 -17.40
N THR A 456 5.82 17.82 -18.28
CA THR A 456 7.03 17.01 -18.04
C THR A 456 8.27 17.89 -17.94
N ARG A 457 8.42 18.92 -18.80
CA ARG A 457 9.53 19.89 -18.69
C ARG A 457 9.50 20.63 -17.36
N ARG A 458 8.33 21.05 -16.89
CA ARG A 458 8.18 21.69 -15.57
C ARG A 458 8.57 20.75 -14.42
N LEU A 459 8.14 19.49 -14.50
CA LEU A 459 8.47 18.45 -13.50
C LEU A 459 9.97 18.21 -13.43
N LEU A 460 10.63 18.00 -14.56
CA LEU A 460 12.07 17.75 -14.62
C LEU A 460 12.86 18.97 -14.11
N ALA A 461 12.51 20.18 -14.55
CA ALA A 461 13.15 21.41 -14.08
C ALA A 461 13.02 21.58 -12.56
N HIS A 462 11.83 21.35 -11.98
CA HIS A 462 11.64 21.40 -10.53
C HIS A 462 12.46 20.36 -9.78
N CYS A 463 12.59 19.18 -10.35
CA CYS A 463 13.40 18.10 -9.80
C CYS A 463 14.92 18.30 -10.04
N GLY A 464 15.35 19.33 -10.79
CA GLY A 464 16.76 19.53 -11.17
C GLY A 464 17.28 18.38 -12.04
N LEU A 465 16.48 17.93 -12.99
CA LEU A 465 16.80 16.87 -13.96
C LEU A 465 16.87 17.47 -15.36
N ASP A 466 17.78 16.95 -16.17
CA ASP A 466 17.84 17.29 -17.58
C ASP A 466 16.66 16.71 -18.36
N TRP A 467 16.44 17.20 -19.57
CA TRP A 467 15.39 16.67 -20.45
C TRP A 467 15.72 15.26 -20.93
N SER A 468 14.72 14.37 -20.91
CA SER A 468 14.80 13.04 -21.51
C SER A 468 13.48 12.70 -22.21
N ASP A 469 13.57 12.36 -23.52
CA ASP A 469 12.40 11.95 -24.31
C ASP A 469 11.74 10.68 -23.77
N GLN A 470 12.48 9.83 -23.05
CA GLN A 470 11.95 8.62 -22.41
C GLN A 470 10.82 8.92 -21.43
N CYS A 471 10.76 10.13 -20.87
CA CYS A 471 9.67 10.56 -19.99
C CYS A 471 8.33 10.72 -20.72
N LEU A 472 8.33 10.93 -22.04
CA LEU A 472 7.10 10.98 -22.84
C LEU A 472 6.55 9.58 -23.11
N ASP A 473 7.44 8.60 -23.21
CA ASP A 473 7.13 7.20 -23.47
C ASP A 473 6.99 6.36 -22.19
N PHE A 474 6.55 6.98 -21.10
CA PHE A 474 6.44 6.35 -19.78
C PHE A 474 5.68 5.02 -19.78
N HIS A 475 4.76 4.81 -20.72
CA HIS A 475 3.92 3.62 -20.84
C HIS A 475 4.70 2.36 -21.28
N ILE A 476 5.88 2.53 -21.89
CA ILE A 476 6.79 1.42 -22.23
C ILE A 476 7.68 1.00 -21.03
N ASN A 477 7.75 1.79 -19.99
CA ASN A 477 8.52 1.45 -18.78
C ASN A 477 7.99 0.15 -18.14
N GLN A 478 8.84 -0.89 -18.08
CA GLN A 478 8.49 -2.24 -17.61
C GLN A 478 8.58 -2.42 -16.08
N ALA A 479 9.00 -1.38 -15.34
CA ALA A 479 9.13 -1.51 -13.89
C ALA A 479 7.78 -1.91 -13.23
N PRO A 480 7.76 -2.75 -12.19
CA PRO A 480 6.55 -3.17 -11.49
C PRO A 480 5.75 -1.98 -10.96
N VAL A 481 4.42 -2.10 -10.95
CA VAL A 481 3.51 -1.10 -10.39
C VAL A 481 2.57 -1.76 -9.39
N SER A 482 2.76 -1.48 -8.12
CA SER A 482 2.00 -2.07 -7.01
C SER A 482 0.83 -1.17 -6.57
N THR A 483 0.13 -0.53 -7.51
CA THR A 483 -1.00 0.36 -7.20
C THR A 483 -2.24 -0.02 -8.00
N PRO A 484 -3.45 0.38 -7.57
CA PRO A 484 -4.68 0.19 -8.34
C PRO A 484 -4.66 0.83 -9.74
N SER A 485 -3.70 1.74 -10.00
CA SER A 485 -3.51 2.39 -11.30
C SER A 485 -2.58 1.64 -12.26
N ALA A 486 -2.13 0.43 -11.90
CA ALA A 486 -1.13 -0.33 -12.68
C ALA A 486 -1.52 -0.51 -14.16
N ALA A 487 -2.77 -0.89 -14.44
CA ALA A 487 -3.26 -1.06 -15.82
C ALA A 487 -3.36 0.27 -16.57
N GLN A 488 -3.64 1.38 -15.86
CA GLN A 488 -3.84 2.70 -16.46
C GLN A 488 -2.52 3.31 -16.97
N VAL A 489 -1.43 3.16 -16.23
CA VAL A 489 -0.11 3.73 -16.58
C VAL A 489 0.70 2.91 -17.59
N ARG A 490 0.15 1.80 -18.07
CA ARG A 490 0.72 0.98 -19.17
C ARG A 490 0.13 1.33 -20.54
N ARG A 491 -0.59 2.43 -20.63
CA ARG A 491 -1.18 3.00 -21.84
C ARG A 491 -0.69 4.43 -22.02
N PRO A 492 -0.61 4.96 -23.25
CA PRO A 492 -0.40 6.39 -23.49
C PRO A 492 -1.43 7.24 -22.73
N ILE A 493 -1.12 8.51 -22.48
CA ILE A 493 -2.05 9.43 -21.81
C ILE A 493 -3.40 9.43 -22.53
N TYR A 494 -4.47 9.43 -21.75
CA TYR A 494 -5.86 9.51 -22.21
C TYR A 494 -6.68 10.41 -21.27
N ASN A 495 -7.76 10.99 -21.78
CA ASN A 495 -8.58 11.97 -21.08
C ASN A 495 -9.89 11.43 -20.50
N ASP A 496 -10.17 10.12 -20.62
CA ASP A 496 -11.43 9.48 -20.19
C ASP A 496 -11.77 9.69 -18.71
N SER A 497 -10.80 10.16 -17.93
CA SER A 497 -10.92 10.36 -16.49
C SER A 497 -11.21 11.82 -16.10
N VAL A 498 -11.20 12.75 -17.05
CA VAL A 498 -11.44 14.17 -16.81
C VAL A 498 -12.94 14.45 -16.83
N ALA A 499 -13.43 15.21 -15.87
CA ALA A 499 -14.84 15.61 -15.71
C ALA A 499 -15.83 14.42 -15.65
N ARG A 500 -15.36 13.25 -15.22
CA ARG A 500 -16.16 12.02 -15.16
C ARG A 500 -17.30 12.12 -14.14
N TRP A 501 -17.11 12.92 -13.08
CA TRP A 501 -18.13 13.18 -12.07
C TRP A 501 -19.44 13.72 -12.66
N LYS A 502 -19.41 14.42 -13.84
CA LYS A 502 -20.59 15.00 -14.50
C LYS A 502 -21.63 13.94 -14.89
N GLN A 503 -21.20 12.70 -15.14
CA GLN A 503 -22.11 11.57 -15.41
C GLN A 503 -22.94 11.15 -14.18
N HIS A 504 -22.59 11.65 -13.00
CA HIS A 504 -23.19 11.33 -11.72
C HIS A 504 -23.56 12.59 -10.92
N ALA A 505 -23.81 13.71 -11.62
CA ALA A 505 -24.04 15.01 -11.01
C ALA A 505 -25.16 15.01 -9.95
N ASP A 506 -26.24 14.27 -10.22
CA ASP A 506 -27.38 14.18 -9.30
C ASP A 506 -26.99 13.53 -7.97
N VAL A 507 -26.26 12.41 -7.99
CA VAL A 507 -25.79 11.72 -6.79
C VAL A 507 -24.74 12.53 -6.04
N LEU A 508 -23.94 13.31 -6.78
CA LEU A 508 -22.86 14.14 -6.23
C LEU A 508 -23.30 15.57 -5.89
N ALA A 509 -24.58 15.93 -6.07
CA ALA A 509 -25.07 17.27 -5.74
C ALA A 509 -24.79 17.70 -4.28
N PRO A 510 -24.94 16.82 -3.25
CA PRO A 510 -24.56 17.19 -1.89
C PRO A 510 -23.07 17.52 -1.73
N VAL A 511 -22.17 16.85 -2.50
CA VAL A 511 -20.72 17.11 -2.50
C VAL A 511 -20.44 18.47 -3.16
N ALA A 512 -21.09 18.76 -4.28
CA ALA A 512 -20.96 20.06 -4.96
C ALA A 512 -21.38 21.22 -4.04
N GLN A 513 -22.51 21.06 -3.32
CA GLN A 513 -22.95 22.06 -2.35
C GLN A 513 -21.93 22.21 -1.21
N PHE A 514 -21.41 21.09 -0.66
CA PHE A 514 -20.40 21.12 0.41
C PHE A 514 -19.14 21.89 -0.05
N PHE A 515 -18.67 21.68 -1.28
CA PHE A 515 -17.53 22.42 -1.83
C PHE A 515 -17.84 23.90 -2.03
N ALA A 516 -19.05 24.25 -2.51
CA ALA A 516 -19.47 25.64 -2.66
C ALA A 516 -19.45 26.36 -1.30
N ASP A 517 -20.00 25.73 -0.26
CA ASP A 517 -20.02 26.27 1.11
C ASP A 517 -18.59 26.42 1.69
N ALA A 518 -17.66 25.56 1.28
CA ALA A 518 -16.25 25.62 1.66
C ALA A 518 -15.39 26.55 0.81
N GLY A 519 -15.95 27.17 -0.24
CA GLY A 519 -15.23 28.05 -1.18
C GLY A 519 -14.29 27.32 -2.15
N ILE A 520 -14.53 26.03 -2.40
CA ILE A 520 -13.74 25.21 -3.34
C ILE A 520 -14.38 25.25 -4.72
N ALA A 521 -13.63 25.72 -5.73
CA ALA A 521 -14.07 25.70 -7.13
C ALA A 521 -14.10 24.26 -7.67
N ILE A 522 -15.16 23.91 -8.42
CA ILE A 522 -15.37 22.55 -8.97
C ILE A 522 -15.29 22.49 -10.50
N ASP A 523 -14.94 23.60 -11.15
CA ASP A 523 -14.84 23.74 -12.62
C ASP A 523 -13.48 23.30 -13.16
#